data_7949b26582794964250c8aa55b3d4fe0
#
_entry.id   7949b26582794964250c8aa55b3d4fe0
#
_cell.length_a   1.000
_cell.length_b   1.000
_cell.length_c   1.000
_cell.angle_alpha   90.00
_cell.angle_beta   90.00
_cell.angle_gamma   90.00
#
_symmetry.space_group_name_H-M   'P 1'
#
loop_
_entity.id
_entity.type
_entity.pdbx_description
1 polymer ?
#
loop_
_entity_poly.entity_id
_entity_poly.type
_entity_poly.pdbx_seq_one_letter_code
_entity_poly.pdbx_strand_id
1 'polypeptide(L)'
;LNSVGLGSGIVSSQMLVDQMNGEGGEFIAQRAAADREWTYGHVVVDEAQELTAMDWRMLIRRCPSRSFTIVGDVAQTSALGGTRRWDRTMNRLFGERRWDLNELTINYRNPQEVSDLASDFAQKAGLYISTVNAVRTIPDAVRRIIVDGESDTIATAASHVAQLAKQFVDADGTGRV
;
A
#
# COMPACT_ATOMS: atom_id res chain seq x y z
N LEU A 1 -36.14 -18.52 -17.79
CA LEU A 1 -35.40 -19.15 -16.70
C LEU A 1 -34.25 -19.96 -17.28
N ASN A 2 -33.16 -19.29 -17.63
CA ASN A 2 -31.91 -19.96 -18.01
C ASN A 2 -30.96 -19.90 -16.83
N SER A 3 -30.71 -21.02 -16.22
CA SER A 3 -29.70 -21.27 -15.21
C SER A 3 -28.33 -21.03 -15.84
N VAL A 4 -27.67 -19.97 -15.45
CA VAL A 4 -26.24 -19.80 -15.73
C VAL A 4 -25.48 -20.74 -14.81
N GLY A 5 -24.96 -21.82 -15.39
CA GLY A 5 -24.16 -22.80 -14.69
C GLY A 5 -22.87 -22.15 -14.18
N LEU A 6 -22.65 -22.24 -12.87
CA LEU A 6 -21.35 -21.99 -12.23
C LEU A 6 -20.37 -23.10 -12.67
N GLY A 7 -19.71 -22.89 -13.79
CA GLY A 7 -18.69 -23.78 -14.31
C GLY A 7 -17.43 -22.99 -14.67
N SER A 8 -16.35 -23.29 -13.96
CA SER A 8 -14.96 -22.88 -14.21
C SER A 8 -14.75 -21.39 -14.49
N GLY A 9 -14.22 -20.66 -13.51
CA GLY A 9 -13.95 -19.22 -13.55
C GLY A 9 -12.88 -18.76 -14.54
N ILE A 10 -12.94 -19.23 -15.79
CA ILE A 10 -12.12 -18.72 -16.89
C ILE A 10 -13.03 -17.83 -17.74
N VAL A 11 -13.01 -16.54 -17.47
CA VAL A 11 -13.61 -15.55 -18.36
C VAL A 11 -12.64 -15.36 -19.52
N SER A 12 -13.05 -15.74 -20.73
CA SER A 12 -12.22 -15.51 -21.93
C SER A 12 -12.19 -14.00 -22.24
N SER A 13 -11.07 -13.55 -22.82
CA SER A 13 -10.94 -12.15 -23.29
C SER A 13 -12.06 -11.78 -24.28
N GLN A 14 -12.55 -12.73 -25.05
CA GLN A 14 -13.67 -12.55 -25.99
C GLN A 14 -14.98 -12.27 -25.25
N MET A 15 -15.28 -13.00 -24.17
CA MET A 15 -16.46 -12.74 -23.35
C MET A 15 -16.43 -11.36 -22.70
N LEU A 16 -15.25 -10.89 -22.28
CA LEU A 16 -15.10 -9.53 -21.76
C LEU A 16 -15.32 -8.48 -22.86
N VAL A 17 -14.80 -8.72 -24.08
CA VAL A 17 -14.99 -7.82 -25.22
C VAL A 17 -16.47 -7.78 -25.66
N ASP A 18 -17.14 -8.94 -25.74
CA ASP A 18 -18.55 -9.00 -26.11
C ASP A 18 -19.46 -8.37 -25.04
N GLN A 19 -19.11 -8.51 -23.77
CA GLN A 19 -19.80 -7.83 -22.68
C GLN A 19 -19.53 -6.31 -22.68
N MET A 20 -18.38 -5.88 -23.16
CA MET A 20 -18.03 -4.46 -23.33
C MET A 20 -18.59 -3.84 -24.61
N ASN A 21 -18.84 -4.63 -25.67
CA ASN A 21 -19.31 -4.18 -26.98
C ASN A 21 -20.83 -4.28 -27.20
N GLY A 22 -21.62 -4.46 -26.11
CA GLY A 22 -23.08 -4.53 -26.19
C GLY A 22 -23.67 -3.44 -27.13
N GLU A 23 -24.58 -3.85 -27.99
CA GLU A 23 -25.19 -3.08 -29.06
C GLU A 23 -25.86 -1.79 -28.53
N GLY A 24 -25.28 -0.65 -28.87
CA GLY A 24 -25.81 0.68 -28.60
C GLY A 24 -24.72 1.59 -28.06
N GLY A 25 -24.37 2.60 -28.85
CA GLY A 25 -23.27 3.55 -28.60
C GLY A 25 -23.36 4.41 -27.33
N GLU A 26 -23.69 3.80 -26.21
CA GLU A 26 -23.58 4.44 -24.90
C GLU A 26 -22.12 4.65 -24.54
N PHE A 27 -21.80 5.86 -24.17
CA PHE A 27 -20.47 6.19 -23.66
C PHE A 27 -20.05 5.23 -22.55
N ILE A 28 -18.83 4.72 -22.59
CA ILE A 28 -18.22 3.83 -21.54
C ILE A 28 -18.45 4.39 -20.14
N ALA A 29 -18.46 5.73 -20.00
CA ALA A 29 -18.74 6.40 -18.74
C ALA A 29 -20.20 6.23 -18.26
N GLN A 30 -21.18 6.18 -19.17
CA GLN A 30 -22.59 5.96 -18.82
C GLN A 30 -22.85 4.51 -18.45
N ARG A 31 -22.27 3.56 -19.20
CA ARG A 31 -22.34 2.13 -18.87
C ARG A 31 -21.67 1.84 -17.52
N ALA A 32 -20.51 2.40 -17.28
CA ALA A 32 -19.83 2.29 -15.99
C ALA A 32 -20.60 2.96 -14.84
N ALA A 33 -21.43 3.97 -15.12
CA ALA A 33 -22.31 4.59 -14.13
C ALA A 33 -23.57 3.78 -13.86
N ALA A 34 -24.07 3.04 -14.87
CA ALA A 34 -25.25 2.17 -14.77
C ALA A 34 -24.94 0.82 -14.13
N ASP A 35 -23.68 0.37 -14.20
CA ASP A 35 -23.22 -0.89 -13.59
C ASP A 35 -23.14 -0.75 -12.06
N ARG A 36 -24.29 -0.94 -11.42
CA ARG A 36 -24.45 -0.94 -9.96
C ARG A 36 -24.39 -2.35 -9.36
N GLU A 37 -24.18 -3.38 -10.15
CA GLU A 37 -24.20 -4.76 -9.69
C GLU A 37 -23.00 -5.11 -8.80
N TRP A 38 -21.92 -4.33 -8.92
CA TRP A 38 -20.69 -4.53 -8.16
C TRP A 38 -20.44 -3.40 -7.16
N THR A 39 -21.22 -3.39 -6.09
CA THR A 39 -21.02 -2.44 -4.99
C THR A 39 -20.72 -3.15 -3.69
N TYR A 40 -19.95 -2.48 -2.85
CA TYR A 40 -19.55 -2.97 -1.53
C TYR A 40 -20.24 -2.15 -0.44
N GLY A 41 -20.64 -2.84 0.64
CA GLY A 41 -21.16 -2.16 1.84
C GLY A 41 -20.06 -1.48 2.65
N HIS A 42 -18.87 -2.07 2.63
CA HIS A 42 -17.66 -1.56 3.30
C HIS A 42 -16.42 -1.94 2.51
N VAL A 43 -15.43 -1.06 2.47
CA VAL A 43 -14.14 -1.30 1.79
C VAL A 43 -12.99 -1.08 2.78
N VAL A 44 -12.10 -2.05 2.85
CA VAL A 44 -10.83 -1.93 3.58
C VAL A 44 -9.74 -1.66 2.55
N VAL A 45 -8.97 -0.61 2.77
CA VAL A 45 -7.86 -0.20 1.89
C VAL A 45 -6.57 -0.24 2.69
N ASP A 46 -5.62 -1.06 2.25
CA ASP A 46 -4.27 -1.08 2.78
C ASP A 46 -3.31 -0.35 1.84
N GLU A 47 -2.18 0.15 2.37
CA GLU A 47 -1.19 0.96 1.64
C GLU A 47 -1.86 2.15 0.91
N ALA A 48 -2.86 2.73 1.53
CA ALA A 48 -3.73 3.72 0.93
C ALA A 48 -3.03 5.03 0.54
N GLN A 49 -1.83 5.28 1.06
CA GLN A 49 -0.99 6.42 0.66
C GLN A 49 -0.54 6.32 -0.80
N GLU A 50 -0.48 5.12 -1.38
CA GLU A 50 -0.09 4.90 -2.77
C GLU A 50 -1.22 5.24 -3.76
N LEU A 51 -2.46 5.34 -3.29
CA LEU A 51 -3.62 5.58 -4.16
C LEU A 51 -3.63 7.00 -4.72
N THR A 52 -3.85 7.08 -6.02
CA THR A 52 -4.07 8.32 -6.74
C THR A 52 -5.49 8.85 -6.56
N ALA A 53 -5.73 10.10 -6.97
CA ALA A 53 -7.07 10.68 -6.95
C ALA A 53 -8.06 9.90 -7.83
N MET A 54 -7.59 9.22 -8.88
CA MET A 54 -8.44 8.40 -9.74
C MET A 54 -8.84 7.09 -9.02
N ASP A 55 -7.88 6.44 -8.37
CA ASP A 55 -8.14 5.21 -7.61
C ASP A 55 -9.19 5.45 -6.53
N TRP A 56 -9.07 6.53 -5.78
CA TRP A 56 -10.07 6.94 -4.80
C TRP A 56 -11.46 7.15 -5.40
N ARG A 57 -11.56 7.79 -6.58
CA ARG A 57 -12.86 7.97 -7.26
C ARG A 57 -13.47 6.63 -7.64
N MET A 58 -12.66 5.69 -8.13
CA MET A 58 -13.12 4.35 -8.47
C MET A 58 -13.64 3.60 -7.25
N LEU A 59 -12.90 3.63 -6.13
CA LEU A 59 -13.32 3.00 -4.87
C LEU A 59 -14.62 3.59 -4.33
N ILE A 60 -14.76 4.92 -4.32
CA ILE A 60 -15.97 5.60 -3.84
C ILE A 60 -17.18 5.22 -4.70
N ARG A 61 -17.01 5.07 -6.01
CA ARG A 61 -18.11 4.59 -6.88
C ARG A 61 -18.55 3.18 -6.55
N ARG A 62 -17.62 2.32 -6.15
CA ARG A 62 -17.89 0.92 -5.74
C ARG A 62 -18.42 0.80 -4.32
N CYS A 63 -18.35 1.85 -3.52
CA CYS A 63 -18.86 1.87 -2.14
C CYS A 63 -19.80 3.06 -1.91
N PRO A 64 -21.06 2.98 -2.38
CA PRO A 64 -22.03 4.08 -2.26
C PRO A 64 -22.33 4.49 -0.81
N SER A 65 -22.22 3.55 0.12
CA SER A 65 -22.33 3.78 1.58
C SER A 65 -21.25 4.71 2.11
N ARG A 66 -20.12 4.85 1.38
CA ARG A 66 -18.91 5.56 1.80
C ARG A 66 -18.34 5.05 3.13
N SER A 67 -18.54 3.77 3.41
CA SER A 67 -17.99 3.10 4.59
C SER A 67 -16.63 2.51 4.26
N PHE A 68 -15.58 3.08 4.84
CA PHE A 68 -14.20 2.72 4.58
C PHE A 68 -13.41 2.51 5.87
N THR A 69 -12.53 1.53 5.87
CA THR A 69 -11.38 1.46 6.78
C THR A 69 -10.12 1.65 5.94
N ILE A 70 -9.36 2.69 6.23
CA ILE A 70 -8.22 3.13 5.43
C ILE A 70 -6.97 2.99 6.30
N VAL A 71 -6.00 2.22 5.82
CA VAL A 71 -4.73 1.98 6.51
C VAL A 71 -3.60 2.42 5.57
N GLY A 72 -2.58 3.05 6.12
CA GLY A 72 -1.41 3.47 5.36
C GLY A 72 -0.49 4.39 6.15
N ASP A 73 0.66 4.68 5.57
CA ASP A 73 1.68 5.57 6.12
C ASP A 73 2.10 6.59 5.07
N VAL A 74 1.71 7.84 5.25
CA VAL A 74 2.04 8.93 4.30
C VAL A 74 3.54 9.18 4.17
N ALA A 75 4.36 8.79 5.16
CA ALA A 75 5.81 8.90 5.10
C ALA A 75 6.43 7.87 4.14
N GLN A 76 5.70 6.78 3.83
CA GLN A 76 6.14 5.73 2.91
C GLN A 76 5.62 5.90 1.48
N THR A 77 4.99 7.03 1.16
CA THR A 77 4.44 7.29 -0.18
C THR A 77 5.53 7.30 -1.24
N SER A 78 5.48 6.36 -2.18
CA SER A 78 6.37 6.28 -3.34
C SER A 78 5.74 6.82 -4.62
N ALA A 79 4.43 6.72 -4.76
CA ALA A 79 3.70 7.18 -5.93
C ALA A 79 3.70 8.71 -6.05
N LEU A 80 3.98 9.23 -7.26
CA LEU A 80 3.97 10.67 -7.54
C LEU A 80 2.61 11.33 -7.26
N GLY A 81 1.51 10.60 -7.51
CA GLY A 81 0.14 11.04 -7.26
C GLY A 81 -0.46 10.56 -5.94
N GLY A 82 0.34 9.93 -5.08
CA GLY A 82 -0.10 9.34 -3.83
C GLY A 82 -0.45 10.38 -2.75
N THR A 83 -1.04 9.90 -1.69
CA THR A 83 -1.49 10.71 -0.55
C THR A 83 -0.30 11.07 0.34
N ARG A 84 -0.01 12.35 0.48
CA ARG A 84 1.06 12.88 1.36
C ARG A 84 0.53 13.48 2.66
N ARG A 85 -0.78 13.67 2.78
CA ARG A 85 -1.46 14.21 3.96
C ARG A 85 -2.88 13.67 4.04
N TRP A 86 -3.20 12.98 5.11
CA TRP A 86 -4.52 12.39 5.33
C TRP A 86 -5.63 13.43 5.41
N ASP A 87 -5.45 14.50 6.18
CA ASP A 87 -6.44 15.54 6.38
C ASP A 87 -6.93 16.12 5.05
N ARG A 88 -6.00 16.49 4.15
CA ARG A 88 -6.34 17.05 2.84
C ARG A 88 -7.08 16.06 1.96
N THR A 89 -6.62 14.82 1.93
CA THR A 89 -7.22 13.78 1.07
C THR A 89 -8.59 13.36 1.60
N MET A 90 -8.70 13.08 2.89
CA MET A 90 -9.95 12.61 3.49
C MET A 90 -11.03 13.70 3.49
N ASN A 91 -10.69 14.96 3.78
CA ASN A 91 -11.64 16.06 3.68
C ASN A 91 -12.19 16.24 2.27
N ARG A 92 -11.36 16.04 1.25
CA ARG A 92 -11.79 16.11 -0.16
C ARG A 92 -12.73 14.96 -0.53
N LEU A 93 -12.46 13.75 -0.03
CA LEU A 93 -13.20 12.54 -0.41
C LEU A 93 -14.49 12.37 0.39
N PHE A 94 -14.47 12.62 1.67
CA PHE A 94 -15.56 12.32 2.60
C PHE A 94 -16.22 13.59 3.16
N GLY A 95 -15.53 14.71 3.15
CA GLY A 95 -15.93 15.96 3.78
C GLY A 95 -15.37 16.10 5.18
N GLU A 96 -15.29 17.33 5.66
CA GLU A 96 -14.83 17.64 7.01
C GLU A 96 -15.67 16.94 8.08
N ARG A 97 -15.03 16.44 9.13
CA ARG A 97 -15.69 15.79 10.28
C ARG A 97 -16.49 14.53 9.95
N ARG A 98 -16.20 13.88 8.82
CA ARG A 98 -16.84 12.62 8.41
C ARG A 98 -15.88 11.44 8.41
N TRP A 99 -14.73 11.59 9.03
CA TRP A 99 -13.70 10.58 9.17
C TRP A 99 -12.94 10.81 10.47
N ASP A 100 -12.40 9.74 11.02
CA ASP A 100 -11.60 9.76 12.24
C ASP A 100 -10.22 9.23 11.91
N LEU A 101 -9.18 9.82 12.53
CA LEU A 101 -7.80 9.38 12.42
C LEU A 101 -7.38 8.70 13.71
N ASN A 102 -6.92 7.47 13.59
CA ASN A 102 -6.30 6.74 14.68
C ASN A 102 -4.84 6.44 14.31
N GLU A 103 -3.90 6.93 15.10
CA GLU A 103 -2.48 6.68 14.89
C GLU A 103 -2.03 5.45 15.68
N LEU A 104 -1.35 4.51 14.99
CA LEU A 104 -0.76 3.34 15.61
C LEU A 104 0.65 3.71 16.08
N THR A 105 0.84 3.79 17.39
CA THR A 105 2.10 4.23 18.00
C THR A 105 2.95 3.09 18.55
N ILE A 106 2.49 1.84 18.45
CA ILE A 106 3.21 0.65 18.92
C ILE A 106 3.71 -0.16 17.72
N ASN A 107 5.03 -0.39 17.67
CA ASN A 107 5.66 -1.18 16.62
C ASN A 107 6.08 -2.55 17.18
N TYR A 108 5.46 -3.61 16.64
CA TYR A 108 5.79 -5.01 16.96
C TYR A 108 6.79 -5.61 15.97
N ARG A 109 6.94 -5.01 14.78
CA ARG A 109 7.72 -5.57 13.68
C ARG A 109 9.22 -5.31 13.87
N ASN A 110 9.58 -4.05 14.01
CA ASN A 110 10.97 -3.63 14.05
C ASN A 110 11.46 -3.39 15.47
N PRO A 111 12.76 -3.63 15.75
CA PRO A 111 13.41 -3.18 16.98
C PRO A 111 13.42 -1.64 17.10
N GLN A 112 13.59 -1.14 18.31
CA GLN A 112 13.61 0.31 18.59
C GLN A 112 14.73 1.02 17.81
N GLU A 113 15.91 0.42 17.71
CA GLU A 113 17.07 0.97 17.02
C GLU A 113 16.80 1.21 15.53
N VAL A 114 16.04 0.31 14.89
CA VAL A 114 15.61 0.45 13.49
C VAL A 114 14.56 1.54 13.36
N SER A 115 13.61 1.61 14.30
CA SER A 115 12.58 2.65 14.33
C SER A 115 13.17 4.04 14.53
N ASP A 116 14.16 4.17 15.41
CA ASP A 116 14.87 5.43 15.66
C ASP A 116 15.63 5.90 14.43
N LEU A 117 16.32 4.98 13.73
CA LEU A 117 17.01 5.30 12.49
C LEU A 117 16.05 5.76 11.40
N ALA A 118 14.92 5.06 11.21
CA ALA A 118 13.90 5.43 10.24
C ALA A 118 13.30 6.80 10.56
N SER A 119 13.04 7.08 11.84
CA SER A 119 12.54 8.35 12.32
C SER A 119 13.52 9.50 12.07
N ASP A 120 14.81 9.31 12.33
CA ASP A 120 15.86 10.30 12.06
C ASP A 120 15.93 10.62 10.55
N PHE A 121 15.83 9.61 9.69
CA PHE A 121 15.79 9.81 8.24
C PHE A 121 14.56 10.60 7.80
N ALA A 122 13.38 10.22 8.26
CA ALA A 122 12.14 10.88 7.89
C ALA A 122 12.13 12.36 8.35
N GLN A 123 12.60 12.61 9.57
CA GLN A 123 12.72 13.98 10.08
C GLN A 123 13.69 14.84 9.26
N LYS A 124 14.85 14.29 8.88
CA LYS A 124 15.82 14.97 8.02
C LYS A 124 15.28 15.23 6.62
N ALA A 125 14.42 14.36 6.13
CA ALA A 125 13.70 14.54 4.86
C ALA A 125 12.50 15.49 4.96
N GLY A 126 12.20 16.05 6.15
CA GLY A 126 11.07 16.95 6.36
C GLY A 126 9.70 16.25 6.30
N LEU A 127 9.67 14.93 6.49
CA LEU A 127 8.44 14.17 6.53
C LEU A 127 7.83 14.24 7.94
N TYR A 128 6.50 14.33 7.97
CA TYR A 128 5.78 14.17 9.22
C TYR A 128 5.70 12.69 9.58
N ILE A 129 6.16 12.36 10.75
CA ILE A 129 6.08 11.00 11.31
C ILE A 129 5.57 11.07 12.75
N SER A 130 4.71 10.13 13.11
CA SER A 130 4.30 9.92 14.49
C SER A 130 5.42 9.21 15.26
N THR A 131 5.59 9.57 16.53
CA THR A 131 6.54 8.86 17.39
C THR A 131 6.04 7.44 17.62
N VAL A 132 6.86 6.47 17.27
CA VAL A 132 6.55 5.04 17.39
C VAL A 132 7.42 4.41 18.46
N ASN A 133 6.80 3.68 19.39
CA ASN A 133 7.49 2.92 20.40
C ASN A 133 7.56 1.45 20.01
N ALA A 134 8.76 0.92 19.82
CA ALA A 134 8.93 -0.49 19.54
C ALA A 134 8.82 -1.34 20.82
N VAL A 135 8.22 -2.51 20.70
CA VAL A 135 8.02 -3.44 21.82
C VAL A 135 9.33 -4.13 22.22
N ARG A 136 10.29 -4.19 21.32
CA ARG A 136 11.56 -4.89 21.53
C ARG A 136 12.76 -4.03 21.18
N THR A 137 13.84 -4.25 21.90
CA THR A 137 15.17 -3.72 21.67
C THR A 137 16.11 -4.86 21.32
N ILE A 138 16.88 -4.73 20.27
CA ILE A 138 17.88 -5.72 19.85
C ILE A 138 19.22 -5.01 19.76
N PRO A 139 20.17 -5.29 20.66
CA PRO A 139 21.51 -4.72 20.57
C PRO A 139 22.12 -4.98 19.20
N ASP A 140 22.77 -3.98 18.62
CA ASP A 140 23.42 -4.06 17.30
C ASP A 140 22.48 -4.39 16.12
N ALA A 141 21.17 -4.14 16.26
CA ALA A 141 20.19 -4.31 15.18
C ALA A 141 20.48 -3.41 13.97
N VAL A 142 21.22 -2.33 14.17
CA VAL A 142 21.65 -1.40 13.12
C VAL A 142 23.17 -1.33 13.05
N ARG A 143 23.71 -1.66 11.90
CA ARG A 143 25.13 -1.49 11.60
C ARG A 143 25.31 -0.45 10.50
N ARG A 144 26.08 0.58 10.77
CA ARG A 144 26.41 1.60 9.77
C ARG A 144 27.79 1.32 9.18
N ILE A 145 27.85 1.25 7.86
CA ILE A 145 29.11 1.08 7.11
C ILE A 145 29.30 2.32 6.27
N ILE A 146 30.46 2.94 6.40
CA ILE A 146 30.83 4.11 5.60
C ILE A 146 31.68 3.63 4.44
N VAL A 147 31.32 3.99 3.23
CA VAL A 147 32.05 3.69 2.00
C VAL A 147 32.37 4.96 1.24
N ASP A 148 33.52 5.01 0.61
CA ASP A 148 33.97 6.13 -0.19
C ASP A 148 33.56 5.91 -1.67
N GLY A 149 32.51 6.63 -2.11
CA GLY A 149 32.05 6.59 -3.49
C GLY A 149 30.81 5.72 -3.74
N GLU A 150 30.08 6.07 -4.79
CA GLU A 150 28.79 5.48 -5.12
C GLU A 150 28.91 4.05 -5.68
N SER A 151 29.96 3.77 -6.48
CA SER A 151 30.24 2.45 -7.04
C SER A 151 30.61 1.41 -5.97
N ASP A 152 31.28 1.83 -4.90
CA ASP A 152 31.70 0.97 -3.82
C ASP A 152 30.52 0.59 -2.90
N THR A 153 29.49 1.40 -2.87
CA THR A 153 28.30 1.17 -2.03
C THR A 153 27.59 -0.10 -2.43
N ILE A 154 27.36 -0.33 -3.72
CA ILE A 154 26.65 -1.51 -4.24
C ILE A 154 27.47 -2.77 -3.99
N ALA A 155 28.77 -2.74 -4.29
CA ALA A 155 29.66 -3.87 -4.08
C ALA A 155 29.79 -4.25 -2.59
N THR A 156 29.89 -3.24 -1.72
CA THR A 156 29.93 -3.44 -0.27
C THR A 156 28.62 -4.01 0.26
N ALA A 157 27.48 -3.46 -0.16
CA ALA A 157 26.15 -3.98 0.22
C ALA A 157 25.97 -5.44 -0.23
N ALA A 158 26.32 -5.77 -1.48
CA ALA A 158 26.24 -7.13 -2.00
C ALA A 158 27.11 -8.11 -1.21
N SER A 159 28.34 -7.71 -0.84
CA SER A 159 29.25 -8.52 -0.04
C SER A 159 28.68 -8.80 1.35
N HIS A 160 28.11 -7.79 2.00
CA HIS A 160 27.49 -7.94 3.32
C HIS A 160 26.23 -8.81 3.27
N VAL A 161 25.36 -8.63 2.26
CA VAL A 161 24.19 -9.50 2.06
C VAL A 161 24.62 -10.96 1.86
N ALA A 162 25.65 -11.21 1.04
CA ALA A 162 26.18 -12.56 0.82
C ALA A 162 26.77 -13.18 2.10
N GLN A 163 27.40 -12.37 2.96
CA GLN A 163 27.92 -12.82 4.25
C GLN A 163 26.77 -13.15 5.23
N LEU A 164 25.75 -12.30 5.30
CA LEU A 164 24.57 -12.53 6.14
C LEU A 164 23.78 -13.75 5.65
N ALA A 165 23.65 -13.95 4.35
CA ALA A 165 22.98 -15.12 3.79
C ALA A 165 23.63 -16.43 4.27
N LYS A 166 24.97 -16.47 4.32
CA LYS A 166 25.70 -17.65 4.85
C LYS A 166 25.45 -17.89 6.34
N GLN A 167 25.09 -16.86 7.08
CA GLN A 167 24.88 -16.93 8.52
C GLN A 167 23.43 -17.26 8.89
N PHE A 168 22.45 -16.80 8.09
CA PHE A 168 21.02 -16.86 8.44
C PHE A 168 20.17 -17.72 7.50
N VAL A 169 20.77 -18.31 6.47
CA VAL A 169 20.09 -19.27 5.60
C VAL A 169 20.56 -20.67 5.99
N ASP A 170 19.61 -21.52 6.34
CA ASP A 170 19.86 -22.90 6.71
C ASP A 170 20.35 -23.74 5.52
N ALA A 171 20.91 -24.93 5.79
CA ALA A 171 21.46 -25.80 4.76
C ALA A 171 20.42 -26.29 3.74
N ASP A 172 19.13 -26.25 4.08
CA ASP A 172 18.00 -26.56 3.20
C ASP A 172 17.50 -25.35 2.38
N GLY A 173 18.14 -24.19 2.53
CA GLY A 173 17.76 -22.96 1.83
C GLY A 173 16.60 -22.21 2.47
N THR A 174 16.13 -22.62 3.63
CA THR A 174 15.15 -21.85 4.41
C THR A 174 15.84 -20.73 5.19
N GLY A 175 15.13 -19.68 5.50
CA GLY A 175 15.67 -18.49 6.13
C GLY A 175 15.52 -17.26 5.26
N ARG A 176 15.69 -16.08 5.86
CA ARG A 176 15.60 -14.78 5.17
C ARG A 176 16.71 -13.84 5.62
N VAL A 177 17.29 -13.17 4.67
CA VAL A 177 18.28 -12.10 4.84
C VAL A 177 17.70 -10.79 4.38
#